data_3f203ea372f2c550e8717ef900be07c3
#
_entry.id   3f203ea372f2c550e8717ef900be07c3
#
_cell.length_a   1.000
_cell.length_b   1.000
_cell.length_c   1.000
_cell.angle_alpha   90.00
_cell.angle_beta   90.00
_cell.angle_gamma   90.00
#
_symmetry.space_group_name_H-M   'P 1'
#
loop_
_entity.id
_entity.type
_entity.pdbx_description
1 polymer ?
#
loop_
_entity_poly.entity_id
_entity_poly.type
_entity_poly.pdbx_seq_one_letter_code
_entity_poly.pdbx_strand_id
1 'polypeptide(L)'
;MENTFKSSVFGGFNRDDVIRYIEKTALESKQQIESLEQESDGLCRENAELRDKLAAAERERDQLAESYDTASGAQEALKKGLTAAQETITELRAQLEESAQRAAFAQKEHERLREAQKAEHEREMQ
;
A
#
# COMPACT_ATOMS: atom_id res chain seq x y z
N MET A 1 11.58 -51.84 22.00
CA MET A 1 11.71 -52.28 23.40
C MET A 1 11.60 -53.77 23.47
N GLU A 2 12.63 -54.43 23.85
CA GLU A 2 12.54 -55.86 24.12
C GLU A 2 11.88 -56.06 25.50
N ASN A 3 10.66 -56.51 25.47
CA ASN A 3 9.91 -56.87 26.68
C ASN A 3 10.16 -58.34 27.01
N THR A 4 11.11 -58.56 27.89
CA THR A 4 11.40 -59.92 28.37
C THR A 4 10.59 -60.22 29.61
N PHE A 5 9.62 -61.16 29.46
CA PHE A 5 8.86 -61.68 30.59
C PHE A 5 9.58 -62.89 31.16
N LYS A 6 9.61 -62.99 32.49
CA LYS A 6 10.16 -64.18 33.17
C LYS A 6 9.27 -65.39 32.94
N SER A 7 9.87 -66.53 32.62
CA SER A 7 9.19 -67.78 32.49
C SER A 7 8.70 -68.33 33.83
N SER A 8 7.53 -68.90 33.88
CA SER A 8 7.00 -69.65 35.02
C SER A 8 7.63 -71.02 35.07
N VAL A 9 7.69 -71.64 36.28
CA VAL A 9 8.24 -72.99 36.51
C VAL A 9 7.45 -74.06 35.75
N PHE A 10 6.22 -73.85 35.36
CA PHE A 10 5.34 -74.76 34.63
C PHE A 10 5.15 -74.38 33.14
N GLY A 11 6.05 -73.62 32.54
CA GLY A 11 6.03 -73.32 31.10
C GLY A 11 4.99 -72.26 30.69
N GLY A 12 5.04 -71.08 31.22
CA GLY A 12 4.23 -69.90 30.85
C GLY A 12 4.91 -68.66 31.34
N PHE A 13 4.37 -67.49 30.98
CA PHE A 13 4.84 -66.22 31.52
C PHE A 13 4.39 -66.03 32.97
N ASN A 14 5.20 -65.37 33.78
CA ASN A 14 4.82 -64.98 35.14
C ASN A 14 3.66 -64.01 35.07
N ARG A 15 2.57 -64.35 35.74
CA ARG A 15 1.34 -63.55 35.73
C ARG A 15 1.56 -62.13 36.26
N ASP A 16 2.38 -61.96 37.29
CA ASP A 16 2.65 -60.64 37.89
C ASP A 16 3.47 -59.78 36.94
N ASP A 17 4.42 -60.36 36.21
CA ASP A 17 5.21 -59.64 35.22
C ASP A 17 4.34 -59.18 34.05
N VAL A 18 3.42 -59.97 33.59
CA VAL A 18 2.46 -59.62 32.52
C VAL A 18 1.52 -58.51 32.97
N ILE A 19 1.00 -58.62 34.18
CA ILE A 19 0.13 -57.57 34.75
C ILE A 19 0.89 -56.23 34.86
N ARG A 20 2.12 -56.22 35.38
CA ARG A 20 2.95 -55.00 35.48
C ARG A 20 3.25 -54.40 34.12
N TYR A 21 3.54 -55.22 33.13
CA TYR A 21 3.76 -54.76 31.76
C TYR A 21 2.52 -54.08 31.17
N ILE A 22 1.35 -54.68 31.34
CA ILE A 22 0.07 -54.14 30.85
C ILE A 22 -0.22 -52.79 31.54
N GLU A 23 -0.08 -52.74 32.87
CA GLU A 23 -0.28 -51.51 33.64
C GLU A 23 0.66 -50.40 33.24
N LYS A 24 1.96 -50.70 33.06
CA LYS A 24 2.98 -49.77 32.62
C LYS A 24 2.67 -49.24 31.22
N THR A 25 2.35 -50.13 30.29
CA THR A 25 2.03 -49.75 28.90
C THR A 25 0.76 -48.90 28.85
N ALA A 26 -0.24 -49.23 29.63
CA ALA A 26 -1.49 -48.45 29.73
C ALA A 26 -1.22 -47.05 30.29
N LEU A 27 -0.36 -46.91 31.31
CA LEU A 27 0.00 -45.63 31.87
C LEU A 27 0.78 -44.79 30.89
N GLU A 28 1.78 -45.36 30.23
CA GLU A 28 2.58 -44.68 29.20
C GLU A 28 1.71 -44.18 28.05
N SER A 29 0.79 -45.02 27.56
CA SER A 29 -0.16 -44.67 26.51
C SER A 29 -1.10 -43.53 26.93
N LYS A 30 -1.58 -43.56 28.17
CA LYS A 30 -2.42 -42.51 28.72
C LYS A 30 -1.68 -41.16 28.79
N GLN A 31 -0.44 -41.17 29.27
CA GLN A 31 0.40 -39.97 29.34
C GLN A 31 0.70 -39.40 27.95
N GLN A 32 0.95 -40.28 26.98
CA GLN A 32 1.20 -39.87 25.60
C GLN A 32 -0.04 -39.24 24.97
N ILE A 33 -1.22 -39.82 25.19
CA ILE A 33 -2.49 -39.29 24.71
C ILE A 33 -2.75 -37.91 25.32
N GLU A 34 -2.59 -37.76 26.63
CA GLU A 34 -2.75 -36.46 27.30
C GLU A 34 -1.82 -35.41 26.78
N SER A 35 -0.56 -35.77 26.52
CA SER A 35 0.45 -34.85 25.94
C SER A 35 0.08 -34.42 24.53
N LEU A 36 -0.37 -35.36 23.69
CA LEU A 36 -0.81 -35.08 22.32
C LEU A 36 -2.08 -34.23 22.29
N GLU A 37 -3.01 -34.46 23.21
CA GLU A 37 -4.22 -33.64 23.34
C GLU A 37 -3.89 -32.20 23.71
N GLN A 38 -2.97 -31.99 24.65
CA GLN A 38 -2.51 -30.66 25.05
C GLN A 38 -1.81 -29.95 23.90
N GLU A 39 -0.96 -30.66 23.16
CA GLU A 39 -0.28 -30.12 21.97
C GLU A 39 -1.29 -29.75 20.88
N SER A 40 -2.25 -30.63 20.62
CA SER A 40 -3.33 -30.41 19.67
C SER A 40 -4.16 -29.16 20.02
N ASP A 41 -4.54 -29.03 21.28
CA ASP A 41 -5.30 -27.86 21.76
C ASP A 41 -4.48 -26.56 21.62
N GLY A 42 -3.18 -26.62 21.93
CA GLY A 42 -2.27 -25.50 21.75
C GLY A 42 -2.16 -25.07 20.28
N LEU A 43 -1.99 -26.03 19.39
CA LEU A 43 -1.94 -25.79 17.95
C LEU A 43 -3.25 -25.25 17.38
N CYS A 44 -4.40 -25.73 17.88
CA CYS A 44 -5.70 -25.19 17.49
C CYS A 44 -5.86 -23.72 17.88
N ARG A 45 -5.43 -23.33 19.08
CA ARG A 45 -5.45 -21.93 19.53
C ARG A 45 -4.52 -21.06 18.70
N GLU A 46 -3.31 -21.51 18.49
CA GLU A 46 -2.32 -20.80 17.66
C GLU A 46 -2.84 -20.60 16.23
N ASN A 47 -3.45 -21.66 15.68
CA ASN A 47 -4.04 -21.60 14.35
C ASN A 47 -5.17 -20.56 14.26
N ALA A 48 -6.04 -20.52 15.28
CA ALA A 48 -7.10 -19.52 15.36
C ALA A 48 -6.54 -18.09 15.44
N GLU A 49 -5.52 -17.87 16.26
CA GLU A 49 -4.85 -16.56 16.38
C GLU A 49 -4.19 -16.15 15.06
N LEU A 50 -3.51 -17.08 14.39
CA LEU A 50 -2.86 -16.80 13.10
C LEU A 50 -3.88 -16.46 12.01
N ARG A 51 -5.02 -17.13 12.01
CA ARG A 51 -6.12 -16.81 11.08
C ARG A 51 -6.68 -15.42 11.32
N ASP A 52 -6.85 -15.02 12.58
CA ASP A 52 -7.32 -13.69 12.93
C ASP A 52 -6.31 -12.60 12.51
N LYS A 53 -5.02 -12.84 12.75
CA LYS A 53 -3.95 -11.96 12.32
C LYS A 53 -3.88 -11.83 10.81
N LEU A 54 -4.04 -12.95 10.10
CA LEU A 54 -4.06 -12.96 8.65
C LEU A 54 -5.23 -12.15 8.10
N ALA A 55 -6.43 -12.35 8.65
CA ALA A 55 -7.60 -11.60 8.24
C ALA A 55 -7.46 -10.09 8.49
N ALA A 56 -6.83 -9.71 9.62
CA ALA A 56 -6.55 -8.31 9.91
C ALA A 56 -5.52 -7.71 8.94
N ALA A 57 -4.46 -8.45 8.65
CA ALA A 57 -3.43 -8.02 7.69
C ALA A 57 -3.98 -7.87 6.27
N GLU A 58 -4.85 -8.78 5.84
CA GLU A 58 -5.52 -8.70 4.54
C GLU A 58 -6.42 -7.47 4.44
N ARG A 59 -7.16 -7.15 5.49
CA ARG A 59 -7.99 -5.92 5.54
C ARG A 59 -7.14 -4.66 5.46
N GLU A 60 -6.04 -4.63 6.18
CA GLU A 60 -5.10 -3.51 6.15
C GLU A 60 -4.48 -3.35 4.76
N ARG A 61 -4.06 -4.44 4.15
CA ARG A 61 -3.56 -4.46 2.77
C ARG A 61 -4.58 -3.88 1.79
N ASP A 62 -5.84 -4.29 1.89
CA ASP A 62 -6.90 -3.84 1.00
C ASP A 62 -7.18 -2.34 1.18
N GLN A 63 -7.18 -1.85 2.43
CA GLN A 63 -7.31 -0.42 2.72
C GLN A 63 -6.15 0.40 2.16
N LEU A 64 -4.93 -0.11 2.29
CA LEU A 64 -3.73 0.54 1.73
C LEU A 64 -3.78 0.58 0.20
N ALA A 65 -4.21 -0.51 -0.44
CA ALA A 65 -4.37 -0.56 -1.89
C ALA A 65 -5.40 0.47 -2.39
N GLU A 66 -6.52 0.58 -1.71
CA GLU A 66 -7.56 1.58 -2.03
C GLU A 66 -7.03 3.00 -1.85
N SER A 67 -6.33 3.27 -0.75
CA SER A 67 -5.70 4.57 -0.49
C SER A 67 -4.65 4.93 -1.54
N TYR A 68 -3.86 3.95 -1.95
CA TYR A 68 -2.86 4.11 -3.01
C TYR A 68 -3.51 4.48 -4.34
N ASP A 69 -4.56 3.77 -4.74
CA ASP A 69 -5.27 4.05 -5.98
C ASP A 69 -5.88 5.45 -5.99
N THR A 70 -6.47 5.86 -4.87
CA THR A 70 -7.03 7.21 -4.70
C THR A 70 -5.93 8.27 -4.82
N ALA A 71 -4.81 8.09 -4.13
CA ALA A 71 -3.68 9.02 -4.17
C ALA A 71 -3.05 9.09 -5.57
N SER A 72 -2.92 7.96 -6.24
CA SER A 72 -2.39 7.87 -7.61
C SER A 72 -3.28 8.62 -8.61
N GLY A 73 -4.60 8.44 -8.51
CA GLY A 73 -5.59 9.16 -9.31
C GLY A 73 -5.54 10.67 -9.09
N ALA A 74 -5.44 11.10 -7.83
CA ALA A 74 -5.29 12.52 -7.48
C ALA A 74 -3.99 13.12 -8.02
N GLN A 75 -2.89 12.37 -7.95
CA GLN A 75 -1.60 12.79 -8.49
C GLN A 75 -1.65 12.98 -10.02
N GLU A 76 -2.29 12.07 -10.74
CA GLU A 76 -2.47 12.20 -12.18
C GLU A 76 -3.33 13.41 -12.55
N ALA A 77 -4.43 13.63 -11.82
CA ALA A 77 -5.28 14.79 -12.02
C ALA A 77 -4.52 16.10 -11.79
N LEU A 78 -3.68 16.15 -10.74
CA LEU A 78 -2.82 17.31 -10.47
C LEU A 78 -1.79 17.55 -11.58
N LYS A 79 -1.18 16.51 -12.11
CA LYS A 79 -0.24 16.61 -13.24
C LYS A 79 -0.90 17.18 -14.48
N LYS A 80 -2.08 16.69 -14.82
CA LYS A 80 -2.88 17.20 -15.95
C LYS A 80 -3.26 18.67 -15.74
N GLY A 81 -3.72 19.02 -14.54
CA GLY A 81 -4.03 20.39 -14.18
C GLY A 81 -2.83 21.31 -14.27
N LEU A 82 -1.66 20.87 -13.80
CA LEU A 82 -0.42 21.62 -13.89
C LEU A 82 0.00 21.86 -15.35
N THR A 83 -0.05 20.84 -16.18
CA THR A 83 0.25 20.95 -17.61
C THR A 83 -0.68 21.94 -18.30
N ALA A 84 -1.98 21.84 -18.05
CA ALA A 84 -2.97 22.77 -18.61
C ALA A 84 -2.74 24.22 -18.13
N ALA A 85 -2.40 24.41 -16.87
CA ALA A 85 -2.07 25.72 -16.33
C ALA A 85 -0.81 26.31 -16.97
N GLN A 86 0.22 25.50 -17.19
CA GLN A 86 1.44 25.92 -17.88
C GLN A 86 1.19 26.33 -19.32
N GLU A 87 0.36 25.58 -20.03
CA GLU A 87 -0.05 25.93 -21.39
C GLU A 87 -0.81 27.26 -21.43
N THR A 88 -1.74 27.44 -20.49
CA THR A 88 -2.49 28.70 -20.35
C THR A 88 -1.57 29.88 -20.04
N ILE A 89 -0.60 29.71 -19.15
CA ILE A 89 0.40 30.75 -18.84
C ILE A 89 1.21 31.11 -20.07
N THR A 90 1.66 30.12 -20.82
CA THR A 90 2.42 30.34 -22.05
C THR A 90 1.61 31.13 -23.08
N GLU A 91 0.36 30.76 -23.28
CA GLU A 91 -0.56 31.44 -24.19
C GLU A 91 -0.84 32.87 -23.75
N LEU A 92 -1.13 33.09 -22.46
CA LEU A 92 -1.35 34.43 -21.91
C LEU A 92 -0.13 35.33 -22.03
N ARG A 93 1.06 34.80 -21.82
CA ARG A 93 2.30 35.54 -22.03
C ARG A 93 2.48 35.98 -23.49
N ALA A 94 2.19 35.07 -24.43
CA ALA A 94 2.23 35.38 -25.85
C ALA A 94 1.23 36.49 -26.23
N GLN A 95 0.01 36.40 -25.72
CA GLN A 95 -1.04 37.41 -25.93
C GLN A 95 -0.64 38.76 -25.32
N LEU A 96 -0.06 38.75 -24.14
CA LEU A 96 0.40 39.95 -23.46
C LEU A 96 1.51 40.63 -24.26
N GLU A 97 2.47 39.88 -24.79
CA GLU A 97 3.55 40.39 -25.63
C GLU A 97 3.02 40.98 -26.92
N GLU A 98 2.11 40.29 -27.59
CA GLU A 98 1.45 40.79 -28.80
C GLU A 98 0.67 42.10 -28.53
N SER A 99 -0.06 42.17 -27.41
CA SER A 99 -0.78 43.35 -26.98
C SER A 99 0.18 44.50 -26.69
N ALA A 100 1.33 44.26 -26.03
CA ALA A 100 2.36 45.25 -25.75
C ALA A 100 2.98 45.79 -27.05
N GLN A 101 3.25 44.94 -28.03
CA GLN A 101 3.75 45.34 -29.34
C GLN A 101 2.76 46.20 -30.10
N ARG A 102 1.47 45.84 -30.08
CA ARG A 102 0.41 46.66 -30.69
C ARG A 102 0.29 48.04 -30.02
N ALA A 103 0.34 48.07 -28.70
CA ALA A 103 0.31 49.33 -27.97
C ALA A 103 1.52 50.23 -28.29
N ALA A 104 2.72 49.64 -28.35
CA ALA A 104 3.93 50.37 -28.72
C ALA A 104 3.87 50.92 -30.16
N PHE A 105 3.36 50.13 -31.08
CA PHE A 105 3.14 50.54 -32.47
C PHE A 105 2.12 51.68 -32.57
N ALA A 106 0.98 51.56 -31.89
CA ALA A 106 -0.03 52.60 -31.87
C ALA A 106 0.47 53.91 -31.27
N GLN A 107 1.30 53.81 -30.21
CA GLN A 107 1.93 55.00 -29.60
C GLN A 107 2.88 55.69 -30.53
N LYS A 108 3.72 54.95 -31.26
CA LYS A 108 4.63 55.50 -32.26
C LYS A 108 3.88 56.20 -33.43
N GLU A 109 2.81 55.58 -33.91
CA GLU A 109 1.95 56.18 -34.94
C GLU A 109 1.31 57.48 -34.44
N HIS A 110 0.82 57.48 -33.21
CA HIS A 110 0.20 58.67 -32.59
C HIS A 110 1.21 59.83 -32.47
N GLU A 111 2.43 59.55 -32.02
CA GLU A 111 3.51 60.52 -31.94
C GLU A 111 3.87 61.07 -33.31
N ARG A 112 4.00 60.21 -34.31
CA ARG A 112 4.28 60.62 -35.70
C ARG A 112 3.20 61.55 -36.25
N LEU A 113 1.91 61.23 -36.02
CA LEU A 113 0.80 62.10 -36.43
C LEU A 113 0.82 63.43 -35.72
N ARG A 114 1.11 63.43 -34.43
CA ARG A 114 1.24 64.69 -33.66
C ARG A 114 2.38 65.57 -34.18
N GLU A 115 3.50 65.03 -34.50
CA GLU A 115 4.65 65.76 -35.07
C GLU A 115 4.32 66.30 -36.45
N ALA A 116 3.64 65.53 -37.31
CA ALA A 116 3.18 65.99 -38.62
C ALA A 116 2.20 67.13 -38.52
N GLN A 117 1.20 67.05 -37.60
CA GLN A 117 0.26 68.11 -37.36
C GLN A 117 0.96 69.39 -36.84
N LYS A 118 1.92 69.24 -35.97
CA LYS A 118 2.70 70.31 -35.40
C LYS A 118 3.54 71.05 -36.49
N ALA A 119 4.18 70.27 -37.34
CA ALA A 119 4.95 70.81 -38.48
C ALA A 119 4.02 71.51 -39.50
N GLU A 120 2.84 70.97 -39.75
CA GLU A 120 1.89 71.63 -40.65
C GLU A 120 1.35 72.90 -40.06
N HIS A 121 1.05 72.99 -38.77
CA HIS A 121 0.60 74.14 -38.05
C HIS A 121 1.69 75.23 -38.08
N GLU A 122 2.94 74.92 -37.89
CA GLU A 122 4.05 75.81 -37.99
C GLU A 122 4.26 76.41 -39.41
N ARG A 123 3.99 75.61 -40.45
CA ARG A 123 4.00 76.11 -41.86
C ARG A 123 2.86 77.08 -42.14
N GLU A 124 1.67 76.87 -41.59
CA GLU A 124 0.52 77.75 -41.73
C GLU A 124 0.72 79.13 -41.03
N MET A 125 1.52 79.16 -39.95
CA MET A 125 1.82 80.34 -39.18
C MET A 125 2.92 81.23 -39.81
N GLN A 126 3.60 80.71 -40.81
CA GLN A 126 4.56 81.50 -41.59
C GLN A 126 3.86 82.14 -42.79
#